data_ae52aefd4d0ba1b59f75f4985a68813a
#
_entry.id   ae52aefd4d0ba1b59f75f4985a68813a
#
_cell.length_a   1.000
_cell.length_b   1.000
_cell.length_c   1.000
_cell.angle_alpha   90.00
_cell.angle_beta   90.00
_cell.angle_gamma   90.00
#
_symmetry.space_group_name_H-M   'P 1'
#
loop_
_entity.id
_entity.type
_entity.pdbx_description
1 polymer ?
#
loop_
_entity_poly.entity_id
_entity_poly.type
_entity_poly.pdbx_seq_one_letter_code
_entity_poly.pdbx_strand_id
1 'polypeptide(L)'
;MRNGLWEMRTTILVRPEKTIEMMRNVPHTVTDTAVARIRERIEAGVYPVDSLLPAQRQLSEELEISRASLREALTALEALGLLTIRPGKGVYVQSTQVSNAHTWRFAQQSSPPDTYQMRFALEGFAARMAALAISDADIEWLEENLAALQVALSNNELDEAAQLDFDFHMRIVAIAGNASIESILRSSADIMKESQRMPFYRRELVLSTFHEHREILDTLKARDGAAAGQAIETHIKNAAQRAGVYFPTPQA
;
A
#
# COMPACT_ATOMS: atom_id res chain seq x y z
N MET A 1 57.33 -17.51 -8.27
CA MET A 1 57.40 -16.66 -7.07
C MET A 1 56.14 -15.82 -6.96
N ARG A 2 55.49 -15.98 -5.82
CA ARG A 2 54.47 -15.20 -5.13
C ARG A 2 53.06 -15.20 -5.77
N ASN A 3 52.14 -16.01 -5.37
CA ASN A 3 51.31 -16.07 -4.13
C ASN A 3 50.69 -14.71 -3.73
N GLY A 4 49.39 -14.66 -3.78
CA GLY A 4 48.52 -13.67 -3.17
C GLY A 4 47.07 -14.12 -3.35
N LEU A 5 46.59 -15.02 -2.54
CA LEU A 5 45.74 -14.91 -1.37
C LEU A 5 44.59 -13.92 -1.50
N TRP A 6 43.42 -14.43 -1.88
CA TRP A 6 42.11 -13.87 -1.51
C TRP A 6 41.31 -14.95 -0.78
N GLU A 7 41.66 -15.13 0.46
CA GLU A 7 40.83 -15.90 1.41
C GLU A 7 39.88 -14.96 2.15
N MET A 8 38.70 -15.50 2.33
CA MET A 8 37.72 -15.26 3.40
C MET A 8 37.02 -13.89 3.40
N ARG A 9 35.82 -13.89 2.87
CA ARG A 9 34.74 -13.17 3.54
C ARG A 9 33.70 -14.17 4.04
N THR A 10 33.75 -14.39 5.33
CA THR A 10 32.80 -15.12 6.13
C THR A 10 31.42 -14.51 5.92
N THR A 11 30.57 -15.20 5.18
CA THR A 11 29.15 -14.91 5.08
C THR A 11 28.54 -15.16 6.46
N ILE A 12 28.23 -14.11 7.20
CA ILE A 12 27.41 -14.19 8.39
C ILE A 12 26.01 -14.56 7.94
N LEU A 13 25.74 -15.86 7.85
CA LEU A 13 24.37 -16.40 7.74
C LEU A 13 23.69 -16.16 9.09
N VAL A 14 23.03 -15.01 9.24
CA VAL A 14 22.09 -14.79 10.33
C VAL A 14 20.92 -15.73 10.09
N ARG A 15 20.76 -16.73 10.95
CA ARG A 15 19.66 -17.69 10.86
C ARG A 15 18.35 -16.93 11.08
N PRO A 16 17.36 -17.04 10.17
CA PRO A 16 16.10 -16.31 10.24
C PRO A 16 15.34 -16.54 11.55
N GLU A 17 15.50 -17.69 12.18
CA GLU A 17 14.86 -18.03 13.46
C GLU A 17 15.27 -17.12 14.61
N LYS A 18 16.56 -16.70 14.69
CA LYS A 18 17.02 -15.77 15.73
C LYS A 18 16.55 -14.34 15.52
N THR A 19 16.33 -13.93 14.29
CA THR A 19 15.80 -12.59 13.98
C THR A 19 14.33 -12.47 14.37
N ILE A 20 13.53 -13.52 14.18
CA ILE A 20 12.12 -13.59 14.57
C ILE A 20 11.98 -13.64 16.10
N GLU A 21 12.87 -14.33 16.81
CA GLU A 21 12.86 -14.41 18.27
C GLU A 21 13.29 -13.08 18.93
N MET A 22 14.24 -12.34 18.32
CA MET A 22 14.59 -10.98 18.77
C MET A 22 13.47 -9.95 18.55
N MET A 23 12.63 -10.11 17.53
CA MET A 23 11.48 -9.23 17.31
C MET A 23 10.30 -9.51 18.24
N ARG A 24 10.23 -10.69 18.86
CA ARG A 24 9.19 -11.06 19.83
C ARG A 24 9.44 -10.51 21.23
N ASN A 25 10.62 -10.02 21.54
CA ASN A 25 11.03 -9.60 22.88
C ASN A 25 11.36 -8.09 22.96
N VAL A 26 10.63 -7.24 22.23
CA VAL A 26 10.64 -5.80 22.49
C VAL A 26 9.81 -5.60 23.78
N PRO A 27 10.38 -5.09 24.87
CA PRO A 27 9.60 -4.83 26.08
C PRO A 27 8.50 -3.83 25.70
N HIS A 28 7.24 -4.24 25.88
CA HIS A 28 6.10 -3.35 25.71
C HIS A 28 6.23 -2.17 26.66
N THR A 29 6.28 -0.97 26.12
CA THR A 29 6.31 0.24 26.95
C THR A 29 4.95 0.43 27.62
N VAL A 30 4.89 1.25 28.67
CA VAL A 30 3.64 1.67 29.30
C VAL A 30 2.71 2.32 28.26
N THR A 31 3.29 3.04 27.29
CA THR A 31 2.59 3.66 26.17
C THR A 31 1.99 2.62 25.24
N ASP A 32 2.73 1.56 24.87
CA ASP A 32 2.23 0.48 24.00
C ASP A 32 1.05 -0.27 24.65
N THR A 33 1.15 -0.52 25.96
CA THR A 33 0.06 -1.14 26.72
C THR A 33 -1.19 -0.25 26.74
N ALA A 34 -1.02 1.07 26.87
CA ALA A 34 -2.13 2.01 26.84
C ALA A 34 -2.78 2.08 25.45
N VAL A 35 -1.98 2.08 24.38
CA VAL A 35 -2.47 2.00 22.98
C VAL A 35 -3.33 0.75 22.80
N ALA A 36 -2.84 -0.42 23.22
CA ALA A 36 -3.55 -1.68 23.08
C ALA A 36 -4.88 -1.67 23.84
N ARG A 37 -4.91 -1.23 25.10
CA ARG A 37 -6.11 -1.18 25.94
C ARG A 37 -7.17 -0.20 25.41
N ILE A 38 -6.78 0.97 24.94
CA ILE A 38 -7.75 1.95 24.38
C ILE A 38 -8.30 1.40 23.06
N ARG A 39 -7.46 0.85 22.22
CA ARG A 39 -7.85 0.21 20.96
C ARG A 39 -8.86 -0.91 21.19
N GLU A 40 -8.60 -1.83 22.12
CA GLU A 40 -9.51 -2.94 22.46
C GLU A 40 -10.89 -2.42 22.89
N ARG A 41 -10.94 -1.34 23.69
CA ARG A 41 -12.21 -0.71 24.10
C ARG A 41 -12.97 -0.08 22.94
N ILE A 42 -12.27 0.49 21.96
CA ILE A 42 -12.87 1.04 20.73
C ILE A 42 -13.44 -0.11 19.88
N GLU A 43 -12.64 -1.16 19.65
CA GLU A 43 -13.05 -2.35 18.88
C GLU A 43 -14.23 -3.09 19.53
N ALA A 44 -14.26 -3.15 20.86
CA ALA A 44 -15.37 -3.72 21.63
C ALA A 44 -16.61 -2.81 21.71
N GLY A 45 -16.58 -1.60 21.13
CA GLY A 45 -17.70 -0.65 21.14
C GLY A 45 -17.95 0.05 22.49
N VAL A 46 -17.02 -0.08 23.45
CA VAL A 46 -17.09 0.67 24.73
C VAL A 46 -16.99 2.17 24.46
N TYR A 47 -16.21 2.55 23.45
CA TYR A 47 -16.15 3.90 22.91
C TYR A 47 -16.63 3.87 21.45
N PRO A 48 -17.93 4.20 21.20
CA PRO A 48 -18.48 4.19 19.84
C PRO A 48 -17.84 5.23 18.93
N VAL A 49 -17.91 5.01 17.62
CA VAL A 49 -17.49 6.02 16.61
C VAL A 49 -18.26 7.33 16.85
N ASP A 50 -17.60 8.46 16.64
CA ASP A 50 -18.05 9.83 16.89
C ASP A 50 -18.25 10.18 18.38
N SER A 51 -18.02 9.25 19.31
CA SER A 51 -18.10 9.55 20.75
C SER A 51 -16.85 10.28 21.26
N LEU A 52 -17.04 11.07 22.31
CA LEU A 52 -15.98 11.71 23.06
C LEU A 52 -15.36 10.72 24.07
N LEU A 53 -14.05 10.54 24.05
CA LEU A 53 -13.37 9.77 25.10
C LEU A 53 -13.47 10.47 26.46
N PRO A 54 -13.35 9.73 27.57
CA PRO A 54 -13.25 10.31 28.90
C PRO A 54 -12.14 11.35 28.99
N ALA A 55 -12.29 12.32 29.90
CA ALA A 55 -11.26 13.35 30.08
C ALA A 55 -9.89 12.70 30.36
N GLN A 56 -8.82 13.26 29.78
CA GLN A 56 -7.47 12.67 29.86
C GLN A 56 -7.04 12.39 31.32
N ARG A 57 -7.51 13.22 32.29
CA ARG A 57 -7.23 12.96 33.70
C ARG A 57 -7.88 11.64 34.16
N GLN A 58 -9.17 11.46 33.88
CA GLN A 58 -9.91 10.28 34.23
C GLN A 58 -9.34 9.04 33.53
N LEU A 59 -9.05 9.14 32.23
CA LEU A 59 -8.51 8.03 31.44
C LEU A 59 -7.10 7.62 31.91
N SER A 60 -6.26 8.59 32.36
CA SER A 60 -4.95 8.28 32.93
C SER A 60 -5.05 7.57 34.29
N GLU A 61 -6.05 7.93 35.11
CA GLU A 61 -6.34 7.27 36.37
C GLU A 61 -6.87 5.83 36.14
N GLU A 62 -7.80 5.64 35.19
CA GLU A 62 -8.35 4.32 34.84
C GLU A 62 -7.31 3.35 34.26
N LEU A 63 -6.34 3.86 33.50
CA LEU A 63 -5.27 3.07 32.89
C LEU A 63 -4.06 2.91 33.79
N GLU A 64 -4.02 3.61 34.94
CA GLU A 64 -2.90 3.63 35.89
C GLU A 64 -1.59 4.08 35.26
N ILE A 65 -1.62 5.10 34.39
CA ILE A 65 -0.46 5.65 33.68
C ILE A 65 -0.30 7.15 33.87
N SER A 66 0.90 7.63 33.56
CA SER A 66 1.15 9.08 33.57
C SER A 66 0.36 9.79 32.48
N ARG A 67 0.02 11.08 32.69
CA ARG A 67 -0.60 11.92 31.66
C ARG A 67 0.29 12.09 30.44
N ALA A 68 1.62 12.01 30.61
CA ALA A 68 2.57 12.09 29.50
C ALA A 68 2.46 10.84 28.62
N SER A 69 2.51 9.64 29.24
CA SER A 69 2.33 8.37 28.53
C SER A 69 0.96 8.25 27.85
N LEU A 70 -0.10 8.76 28.52
CA LEU A 70 -1.42 8.81 27.89
C LEU A 70 -1.45 9.70 26.64
N ARG A 71 -0.83 10.89 26.69
CA ARG A 71 -0.78 11.77 25.51
C ARG A 71 -0.03 11.12 24.34
N GLU A 72 1.09 10.46 24.63
CA GLU A 72 1.82 9.68 23.61
C GLU A 72 0.94 8.57 23.00
N ALA A 73 0.23 7.83 23.85
CA ALA A 73 -0.70 6.78 23.39
C ALA A 73 -1.84 7.36 22.54
N LEU A 74 -2.45 8.46 22.94
CA LEU A 74 -3.51 9.13 22.18
C LEU A 74 -2.98 9.67 20.83
N THR A 75 -1.76 10.22 20.80
CA THR A 75 -1.12 10.66 19.57
C THR A 75 -0.83 9.47 18.63
N ALA A 76 -0.40 8.33 19.17
CA ALA A 76 -0.20 7.12 18.40
C ALA A 76 -1.54 6.59 17.82
N LEU A 77 -2.61 6.60 18.61
CA LEU A 77 -3.95 6.18 18.15
C LEU A 77 -4.55 7.15 17.12
N GLU A 78 -4.26 8.46 17.23
CA GLU A 78 -4.61 9.43 16.20
C GLU A 78 -3.83 9.19 14.91
N ALA A 79 -2.54 8.89 15.00
CA ALA A 79 -1.73 8.50 13.84
C ALA A 79 -2.22 7.20 13.19
N LEU A 80 -2.85 6.29 13.95
CA LEU A 80 -3.51 5.08 13.45
C LEU A 80 -4.93 5.34 12.91
N GLY A 81 -5.42 6.59 12.93
CA GLY A 81 -6.74 6.96 12.43
C GLY A 81 -7.91 6.51 13.30
N LEU A 82 -7.65 5.97 14.50
CA LEU A 82 -8.69 5.55 15.44
C LEU A 82 -9.31 6.73 16.19
N LEU A 83 -8.55 7.80 16.39
CA LEU A 83 -8.94 8.98 17.15
C LEU A 83 -8.70 10.27 16.38
N THR A 84 -9.40 11.33 16.77
CA THR A 84 -9.12 12.71 16.37
C THR A 84 -9.00 13.59 17.62
N ILE A 85 -7.86 14.26 17.80
CA ILE A 85 -7.62 15.18 18.90
C ILE A 85 -8.05 16.59 18.46
N ARG A 86 -9.08 17.13 19.11
CA ARG A 86 -9.57 18.50 18.83
C ARG A 86 -9.13 19.41 19.97
N PRO A 87 -8.20 20.36 19.76
CA PRO A 87 -7.73 21.26 20.80
C PRO A 87 -8.87 21.98 21.53
N GLY A 88 -8.90 21.90 22.87
CA GLY A 88 -9.94 22.49 23.70
C GLY A 88 -11.31 21.79 23.67
N LYS A 89 -11.52 20.80 22.78
CA LYS A 89 -12.80 20.10 22.64
C LYS A 89 -12.74 18.62 23.08
N GLY A 90 -11.54 18.03 23.13
CA GLY A 90 -11.34 16.66 23.58
C GLY A 90 -10.86 15.72 22.48
N VAL A 91 -10.97 14.40 22.74
CA VAL A 91 -10.53 13.34 21.85
C VAL A 91 -11.74 12.52 21.42
N TYR A 92 -11.96 12.39 20.12
CA TYR A 92 -13.13 11.71 19.55
C TYR A 92 -12.69 10.42 18.86
N VAL A 93 -13.52 9.39 18.95
CA VAL A 93 -13.33 8.14 18.20
C VAL A 93 -13.69 8.39 16.74
N GLN A 94 -12.74 8.11 15.84
CA GLN A 94 -12.89 8.30 14.41
C GLN A 94 -13.27 7.00 13.69
N SER A 95 -12.72 5.86 14.13
CA SER A 95 -12.94 4.55 13.52
C SER A 95 -12.76 3.45 14.56
N THR A 96 -13.44 2.31 14.38
CA THR A 96 -13.23 1.08 15.17
C THR A 96 -12.16 0.18 14.55
N GLN A 97 -11.83 0.41 13.30
CA GLN A 97 -10.74 -0.30 12.64
C GLN A 97 -9.54 0.62 12.61
N VAL A 98 -8.36 0.06 12.93
CA VAL A 98 -7.12 0.71 12.50
C VAL A 98 -7.36 0.97 11.02
N SER A 99 -7.65 2.20 10.68
CA SER A 99 -7.57 2.52 9.30
C SER A 99 -6.11 2.20 8.95
N ASN A 100 -5.89 1.35 7.96
CA ASN A 100 -4.67 1.36 7.20
C ASN A 100 -4.57 2.70 6.46
N ALA A 101 -5.22 3.72 7.04
CA ALA A 101 -5.02 5.13 6.79
C ALA A 101 -3.68 5.56 7.41
N HIS A 102 -2.62 4.93 6.98
CA HIS A 102 -1.69 5.76 6.27
C HIS A 102 -2.42 6.25 5.01
N THR A 103 -3.50 7.01 5.19
CA THR A 103 -3.88 8.00 4.19
C THR A 103 -2.58 8.72 3.97
N TRP A 104 -1.96 8.46 2.83
CA TRP A 104 -0.64 8.96 2.52
C TRP A 104 -0.65 10.43 2.92
N ARG A 105 0.16 10.79 3.94
CA ARG A 105 0.16 12.16 4.55
C ARG A 105 0.27 13.26 3.49
N PHE A 106 0.70 12.89 2.30
CA PHE A 106 0.84 13.72 1.12
C PHE A 106 -0.35 13.62 0.14
N ALA A 107 -1.41 12.84 0.44
CA ALA A 107 -2.57 12.70 -0.45
C ALA A 107 -3.18 14.05 -0.83
N GLN A 108 -3.29 14.96 0.13
CA GLN A 108 -3.79 16.32 -0.10
C GLN A 108 -2.81 17.24 -0.86
N GLN A 109 -1.54 16.83 -0.99
CA GLN A 109 -0.49 17.59 -1.65
C GLN A 109 -0.10 16.98 -3.00
N SER A 110 -0.56 15.76 -3.30
CA SER A 110 -0.23 15.07 -4.54
C SER A 110 -1.10 15.54 -5.67
N SER A 111 -0.47 15.99 -6.72
CA SER A 111 -1.14 16.26 -7.99
C SER A 111 -1.32 14.95 -8.79
N PRO A 112 -2.24 14.90 -9.77
CA PRO A 112 -2.33 13.77 -10.68
C PRO A 112 -0.99 13.38 -11.33
N PRO A 113 -0.15 14.31 -11.83
CA PRO A 113 1.19 13.98 -12.33
C PRO A 113 2.07 13.27 -11.30
N ASP A 114 2.07 13.71 -10.03
CA ASP A 114 2.87 13.09 -8.97
C ASP A 114 2.45 11.64 -8.71
N THR A 115 1.14 11.39 -8.75
CA THR A 115 0.57 10.05 -8.60
C THR A 115 1.03 9.12 -9.72
N TYR A 116 0.95 9.55 -10.97
CA TYR A 116 1.41 8.75 -12.11
C TYR A 116 2.94 8.54 -12.11
N GLN A 117 3.73 9.53 -11.67
CA GLN A 117 5.18 9.37 -11.49
C GLN A 117 5.52 8.35 -10.42
N MET A 118 4.83 8.40 -9.27
CA MET A 118 4.99 7.43 -8.20
C MET A 118 4.65 6.01 -8.69
N ARG A 119 3.52 5.83 -9.36
CA ARG A 119 3.12 4.57 -9.95
C ARG A 119 4.16 4.07 -10.94
N PHE A 120 4.58 4.90 -11.86
CA PHE A 120 5.60 4.59 -12.86
C PHE A 120 6.89 4.05 -12.23
N ALA A 121 7.41 4.73 -11.20
CA ALA A 121 8.64 4.35 -10.54
C ALA A 121 8.51 3.06 -9.72
N LEU A 122 7.46 2.94 -8.92
CA LEU A 122 7.32 1.84 -7.97
C LEU A 122 6.75 0.58 -8.63
N GLU A 123 5.73 0.70 -9.47
CA GLU A 123 5.12 -0.44 -10.14
C GLU A 123 6.02 -0.99 -11.25
N GLY A 124 6.75 -0.12 -11.98
CA GLY A 124 7.75 -0.55 -12.96
C GLY A 124 8.85 -1.39 -12.34
N PHE A 125 9.38 -0.97 -11.17
CA PHE A 125 10.34 -1.78 -10.41
C PHE A 125 9.70 -3.08 -9.91
N ALA A 126 8.48 -3.02 -9.35
CA ALA A 126 7.79 -4.18 -8.83
C ALA A 126 7.54 -5.23 -9.93
N ALA A 127 7.13 -4.83 -11.13
CA ALA A 127 6.90 -5.74 -12.25
C ALA A 127 8.17 -6.49 -12.67
N ARG A 128 9.33 -5.80 -12.67
CA ARG A 128 10.63 -6.45 -12.92
C ARG A 128 10.92 -7.57 -11.94
N MET A 129 10.64 -7.34 -10.66
CA MET A 129 10.86 -8.33 -9.60
C MET A 129 9.80 -9.44 -9.62
N ALA A 130 8.55 -9.08 -9.88
CA ALA A 130 7.43 -10.02 -9.96
C ALA A 130 7.63 -11.07 -11.06
N ALA A 131 8.13 -10.68 -12.23
CA ALA A 131 8.43 -11.59 -13.32
C ALA A 131 9.39 -12.73 -12.92
N LEU A 132 10.29 -12.48 -11.97
CA LEU A 132 11.26 -13.48 -11.49
C LEU A 132 10.66 -14.41 -10.44
N ALA A 133 9.59 -13.99 -9.75
CA ALA A 133 9.01 -14.68 -8.58
C ALA A 133 7.63 -15.27 -8.84
N ILE A 134 6.96 -14.90 -9.94
CA ILE A 134 5.57 -15.27 -10.25
C ILE A 134 5.38 -16.78 -10.29
N SER A 135 4.34 -17.27 -9.61
CA SER A 135 3.89 -18.66 -9.61
C SER A 135 2.78 -18.90 -10.64
N ASP A 136 2.52 -20.18 -10.95
CA ASP A 136 1.43 -20.57 -11.85
C ASP A 136 0.06 -20.15 -11.26
N ALA A 137 -0.11 -20.22 -9.94
CA ALA A 137 -1.33 -19.75 -9.27
C ALA A 137 -1.50 -18.22 -9.37
N ASP A 138 -0.42 -17.45 -9.37
CA ASP A 138 -0.48 -16.00 -9.61
C ASP A 138 -0.91 -15.70 -11.05
N ILE A 139 -0.38 -16.45 -12.01
CA ILE A 139 -0.75 -16.33 -13.43
C ILE A 139 -2.25 -16.62 -13.61
N GLU A 140 -2.74 -17.71 -13.04
CA GLU A 140 -4.16 -18.08 -13.12
C GLU A 140 -5.05 -16.97 -12.53
N TRP A 141 -4.69 -16.45 -11.35
CA TRP A 141 -5.42 -15.33 -10.72
C TRP A 141 -5.43 -14.07 -11.59
N LEU A 142 -4.28 -13.70 -12.19
CA LEU A 142 -4.18 -12.52 -13.06
C LEU A 142 -4.99 -12.72 -14.36
N GLU A 143 -5.08 -13.94 -14.90
CA GLU A 143 -5.93 -14.27 -16.04
C GLU A 143 -7.41 -14.11 -15.73
N GLU A 144 -7.84 -14.62 -14.58
CA GLU A 144 -9.23 -14.48 -14.12
C GLU A 144 -9.59 -13.00 -13.89
N ASN A 145 -8.73 -12.25 -13.23
CA ASN A 145 -8.91 -10.81 -13.02
C ASN A 145 -9.03 -10.06 -14.34
N LEU A 146 -8.14 -10.36 -15.31
CA LEU A 146 -8.16 -9.73 -16.62
C LEU A 146 -9.42 -10.07 -17.43
N ALA A 147 -9.93 -11.29 -17.31
CA ALA A 147 -11.19 -11.69 -17.94
C ALA A 147 -12.37 -10.91 -17.31
N ALA A 148 -12.41 -10.78 -15.99
CA ALA A 148 -13.42 -9.98 -15.29
C ALA A 148 -13.34 -8.50 -15.68
N LEU A 149 -12.13 -7.93 -15.78
CA LEU A 149 -11.91 -6.56 -16.23
C LEU A 149 -12.48 -6.35 -17.64
N GLN A 150 -12.27 -7.28 -18.58
CA GLN A 150 -12.82 -7.18 -19.93
C GLN A 150 -14.35 -7.12 -19.91
N VAL A 151 -15.00 -7.92 -19.07
CA VAL A 151 -16.46 -7.94 -18.91
C VAL A 151 -16.95 -6.61 -18.33
N ALA A 152 -16.35 -6.13 -17.25
CA ALA A 152 -16.72 -4.86 -16.61
C ALA A 152 -16.57 -3.68 -17.58
N LEU A 153 -15.47 -3.61 -18.34
CA LEU A 153 -15.26 -2.59 -19.36
C LEU A 153 -16.30 -2.65 -20.49
N SER A 154 -16.64 -3.85 -20.93
CA SER A 154 -17.64 -4.07 -21.99
C SER A 154 -19.05 -3.65 -21.56
N ASN A 155 -19.37 -3.87 -20.28
CA ASN A 155 -20.65 -3.50 -19.67
C ASN A 155 -20.71 -2.04 -19.23
N ASN A 156 -19.59 -1.29 -19.31
CA ASN A 156 -19.45 0.08 -18.79
C ASN A 156 -19.64 0.17 -17.25
N GLU A 157 -19.24 -0.86 -16.54
CA GLU A 157 -19.22 -0.94 -15.06
C GLU A 157 -17.89 -0.34 -14.56
N LEU A 158 -17.78 1.00 -14.64
CA LEU A 158 -16.49 1.69 -14.47
C LEU A 158 -15.91 1.58 -13.06
N ASP A 159 -16.74 1.52 -12.03
CA ASP A 159 -16.28 1.38 -10.64
C ASP A 159 -15.73 -0.03 -10.41
N GLU A 160 -16.37 -1.05 -10.96
CA GLU A 160 -15.89 -2.44 -10.94
C GLU A 160 -14.58 -2.57 -11.74
N ALA A 161 -14.54 -1.99 -12.94
CA ALA A 161 -13.33 -1.98 -13.76
C ALA A 161 -12.14 -1.33 -13.03
N ALA A 162 -12.36 -0.19 -12.35
CA ALA A 162 -11.32 0.48 -11.57
C ALA A 162 -10.85 -0.35 -10.37
N GLN A 163 -11.74 -1.11 -9.73
CA GLN A 163 -11.36 -2.02 -8.66
C GLN A 163 -10.52 -3.19 -9.19
N LEU A 164 -10.94 -3.80 -10.30
CA LEU A 164 -10.22 -4.91 -10.93
C LEU A 164 -8.84 -4.47 -11.44
N ASP A 165 -8.75 -3.28 -12.02
CA ASP A 165 -7.48 -2.66 -12.45
C ASP A 165 -6.54 -2.46 -11.24
N PHE A 166 -7.06 -1.90 -10.14
CA PHE A 166 -6.29 -1.74 -8.91
C PHE A 166 -5.80 -3.07 -8.35
N ASP A 167 -6.65 -4.09 -8.32
CA ASP A 167 -6.31 -5.41 -7.79
C ASP A 167 -5.26 -6.12 -8.65
N PHE A 168 -5.32 -5.96 -9.98
CA PHE A 168 -4.28 -6.45 -10.91
C PHE A 168 -2.90 -5.87 -10.58
N HIS A 169 -2.81 -4.55 -10.47
CA HIS A 169 -1.57 -3.86 -10.14
C HIS A 169 -1.05 -4.25 -8.75
N MET A 170 -1.92 -4.30 -7.74
CA MET A 170 -1.54 -4.67 -6.38
C MET A 170 -1.13 -6.14 -6.25
N ARG A 171 -1.65 -7.03 -7.09
CA ARG A 171 -1.18 -8.43 -7.15
C ARG A 171 0.25 -8.51 -7.64
N ILE A 172 0.59 -7.79 -8.69
CA ILE A 172 1.97 -7.72 -9.21
C ILE A 172 2.93 -7.16 -8.15
N VAL A 173 2.52 -6.11 -7.45
CA VAL A 173 3.30 -5.51 -6.35
C VAL A 173 3.53 -6.51 -5.21
N ALA A 174 2.51 -7.29 -4.85
CA ALA A 174 2.62 -8.31 -3.80
C ALA A 174 3.59 -9.46 -4.21
N ILE A 175 3.51 -9.92 -5.47
CA ILE A 175 4.41 -10.94 -6.02
C ILE A 175 5.88 -10.48 -5.99
N ALA A 176 6.14 -9.19 -6.18
CA ALA A 176 7.49 -8.61 -6.10
C ALA A 176 8.15 -8.77 -4.72
N GLY A 177 7.37 -9.03 -3.66
CA GLY A 177 7.86 -9.34 -2.31
C GLY A 177 8.50 -8.16 -1.57
N ASN A 178 8.31 -6.91 -2.03
CA ASN A 178 8.82 -5.72 -1.36
C ASN A 178 7.74 -5.08 -0.47
N ALA A 179 7.73 -5.45 0.82
CA ALA A 179 6.73 -4.97 1.78
C ALA A 179 6.68 -3.44 1.92
N SER A 180 7.80 -2.73 1.70
CA SER A 180 7.83 -1.27 1.77
C SER A 180 7.11 -0.64 0.58
N ILE A 181 7.35 -1.12 -0.64
CA ILE A 181 6.64 -0.66 -1.85
C ILE A 181 5.15 -0.98 -1.71
N GLU A 182 4.81 -2.20 -1.32
CA GLU A 182 3.42 -2.60 -1.11
C GLU A 182 2.72 -1.69 -0.09
N SER A 183 3.36 -1.40 1.05
CA SER A 183 2.81 -0.52 2.08
C SER A 183 2.58 0.91 1.56
N ILE A 184 3.52 1.48 0.79
CA ILE A 184 3.39 2.81 0.20
C ILE A 184 2.19 2.85 -0.76
N LEU A 185 2.08 1.89 -1.68
CA LEU A 185 1.01 1.87 -2.67
C LEU A 185 -0.36 1.59 -2.03
N ARG A 186 -0.44 0.69 -1.05
CA ARG A 186 -1.68 0.47 -0.27
C ARG A 186 -2.11 1.70 0.51
N SER A 187 -1.17 2.45 1.10
CA SER A 187 -1.49 3.68 1.83
C SER A 187 -2.03 4.79 0.93
N SER A 188 -1.72 4.73 -0.37
CA SER A 188 -2.21 5.66 -1.41
C SER A 188 -3.37 5.08 -2.25
N ALA A 189 -4.02 4.00 -1.78
CA ALA A 189 -5.02 3.25 -2.54
C ALA A 189 -6.14 4.13 -3.14
N ASP A 190 -6.68 5.08 -2.36
CA ASP A 190 -7.78 5.94 -2.84
C ASP A 190 -7.34 6.81 -4.03
N ILE A 191 -6.13 7.38 -3.96
CA ILE A 191 -5.58 8.20 -5.06
C ILE A 191 -5.23 7.32 -6.25
N MET A 192 -4.71 6.11 -6.01
CA MET A 192 -4.41 5.15 -7.07
C MET A 192 -5.68 4.74 -7.82
N LYS A 193 -6.74 4.34 -7.10
CA LYS A 193 -8.04 3.98 -7.71
C LYS A 193 -8.62 5.12 -8.54
N GLU A 194 -8.56 6.34 -8.04
CA GLU A 194 -9.01 7.49 -8.82
C GLU A 194 -8.17 7.69 -10.09
N SER A 195 -6.83 7.54 -10.00
CA SER A 195 -5.96 7.61 -11.18
C SER A 195 -6.23 6.51 -12.21
N GLN A 196 -6.70 5.34 -11.76
CA GLN A 196 -7.07 4.21 -12.61
C GLN A 196 -8.47 4.35 -13.21
N ARG A 197 -9.37 5.04 -12.50
CA ARG A 197 -10.74 5.34 -12.98
C ARG A 197 -10.77 6.42 -14.06
N MET A 198 -9.94 7.45 -13.94
CA MET A 198 -9.92 8.60 -14.87
C MET A 198 -9.77 8.20 -16.35
N PRO A 199 -8.89 7.27 -16.77
CA PRO A 199 -8.75 6.85 -18.16
C PRO A 199 -10.03 6.25 -18.75
N PHE A 200 -10.92 5.69 -17.95
CA PHE A 200 -12.15 5.02 -18.40
C PHE A 200 -13.25 5.98 -18.83
N TYR A 201 -13.14 7.27 -18.53
CA TYR A 201 -14.09 8.27 -19.03
C TYR A 201 -13.98 8.49 -20.55
N ARG A 202 -12.90 8.03 -21.21
CA ARG A 202 -12.76 8.03 -22.67
C ARG A 202 -13.18 6.68 -23.25
N ARG A 203 -14.47 6.54 -23.53
CA ARG A 203 -15.09 5.28 -23.96
C ARG A 203 -14.44 4.62 -25.17
N GLU A 204 -13.97 5.42 -26.15
CA GLU A 204 -13.31 4.90 -27.35
C GLU A 204 -11.95 4.20 -27.07
N LEU A 205 -11.36 4.46 -25.90
CA LEU A 205 -10.04 3.95 -25.52
C LEU A 205 -10.08 2.95 -24.35
N VAL A 206 -11.27 2.64 -23.85
CA VAL A 206 -11.45 1.78 -22.67
C VAL A 206 -10.81 0.39 -22.85
N LEU A 207 -11.00 -0.22 -24.01
CA LEU A 207 -10.43 -1.54 -24.30
C LEU A 207 -8.90 -1.54 -24.47
N SER A 208 -8.28 -0.37 -24.63
CA SER A 208 -6.80 -0.28 -24.67
C SER A 208 -6.18 -0.74 -23.36
N THR A 209 -6.83 -0.47 -22.21
CA THR A 209 -6.38 -0.93 -20.90
C THR A 209 -6.32 -2.46 -20.84
N PHE A 210 -7.36 -3.14 -21.33
CA PHE A 210 -7.35 -4.61 -21.41
C PHE A 210 -6.18 -5.14 -22.23
N HIS A 211 -5.91 -4.56 -23.40
CA HIS A 211 -4.79 -5.01 -24.26
C HIS A 211 -3.43 -4.76 -23.61
N GLU A 212 -3.27 -3.61 -22.94
CA GLU A 212 -2.06 -3.29 -22.20
C GLU A 212 -1.83 -4.25 -21.02
N HIS A 213 -2.88 -4.58 -20.25
CA HIS A 213 -2.80 -5.57 -19.17
C HIS A 213 -2.47 -6.98 -19.70
N ARG A 214 -3.00 -7.35 -20.87
CA ARG A 214 -2.65 -8.62 -21.54
C ARG A 214 -1.15 -8.66 -21.86
N GLU A 215 -0.60 -7.59 -22.41
CA GLU A 215 0.83 -7.47 -22.71
C GLU A 215 1.68 -7.60 -21.44
N ILE A 216 1.28 -6.92 -20.34
CA ILE A 216 1.95 -7.05 -19.05
C ILE A 216 1.95 -8.51 -18.59
N LEU A 217 0.80 -9.17 -18.61
CA LEU A 217 0.67 -10.57 -18.19
C LEU A 217 1.53 -11.51 -19.06
N ASP A 218 1.59 -11.29 -20.35
CA ASP A 218 2.40 -12.10 -21.27
C ASP A 218 3.92 -11.96 -20.96
N THR A 219 4.38 -10.76 -20.60
CA THR A 219 5.79 -10.57 -20.19
C THR A 219 6.08 -11.22 -18.82
N LEU A 220 5.13 -11.19 -17.89
CA LEU A 220 5.24 -11.88 -16.60
C LEU A 220 5.30 -13.40 -16.80
N LYS A 221 4.47 -13.98 -17.67
CA LYS A 221 4.51 -15.40 -18.04
C LYS A 221 5.84 -15.80 -18.66
N ALA A 222 6.40 -14.94 -19.50
CA ALA A 222 7.71 -15.14 -20.09
C ALA A 222 8.86 -15.02 -19.07
N ARG A 223 8.57 -14.58 -17.84
CA ARG A 223 9.54 -14.29 -16.77
C ARG A 223 10.61 -13.28 -17.21
N ASP A 224 10.27 -12.40 -18.14
CA ASP A 224 11.14 -11.33 -18.61
C ASP A 224 10.94 -10.06 -17.77
N GLY A 225 11.79 -9.88 -16.77
CA GLY A 225 11.69 -8.75 -15.86
C GLY A 225 11.89 -7.40 -16.56
N ALA A 226 12.74 -7.33 -17.58
CA ALA A 226 12.96 -6.08 -18.31
C ALA A 226 11.71 -5.70 -19.12
N ALA A 227 11.16 -6.66 -19.86
CA ALA A 227 9.95 -6.46 -20.64
C ALA A 227 8.74 -6.16 -19.73
N ALA A 228 8.57 -6.87 -18.59
CA ALA A 228 7.50 -6.63 -17.64
C ALA A 228 7.53 -5.21 -17.06
N GLY A 229 8.70 -4.74 -16.66
CA GLY A 229 8.87 -3.35 -16.22
C GLY A 229 8.52 -2.34 -17.30
N GLN A 230 8.98 -2.56 -18.53
CA GLN A 230 8.69 -1.68 -19.66
C GLN A 230 7.19 -1.67 -20.01
N ALA A 231 6.53 -2.82 -19.97
CA ALA A 231 5.08 -2.94 -20.24
C ALA A 231 4.25 -2.14 -19.22
N ILE A 232 4.51 -2.30 -17.91
CA ILE A 232 3.85 -1.51 -16.85
C ILE A 232 4.12 -0.01 -17.02
N GLU A 233 5.36 0.39 -17.27
CA GLU A 233 5.72 1.80 -17.46
C GLU A 233 5.01 2.41 -18.67
N THR A 234 4.88 1.66 -19.75
CA THR A 234 4.16 2.07 -20.96
C THR A 234 2.67 2.19 -20.68
N HIS A 235 2.07 1.19 -19.99
CA HIS A 235 0.67 1.23 -19.57
C HIS A 235 0.36 2.47 -18.74
N ILE A 236 1.18 2.78 -17.73
CA ILE A 236 0.97 3.95 -16.85
C ILE A 236 1.07 5.27 -17.63
N LYS A 237 2.01 5.39 -18.58
CA LYS A 237 2.08 6.55 -19.48
C LYS A 237 0.83 6.71 -20.33
N ASN A 238 0.35 5.62 -20.93
CA ASN A 238 -0.85 5.63 -21.76
C ASN A 238 -2.09 5.96 -20.93
N ALA A 239 -2.22 5.41 -19.72
CA ALA A 239 -3.30 5.72 -18.79
C ALA A 239 -3.30 7.20 -18.41
N ALA A 240 -2.15 7.78 -18.08
CA ALA A 240 -2.02 9.22 -17.81
C ALA A 240 -2.45 10.07 -19.01
N GLN A 241 -2.00 9.70 -20.21
CA GLN A 241 -2.38 10.39 -21.44
C GLN A 241 -3.90 10.31 -21.71
N ARG A 242 -4.53 9.17 -21.47
CA ARG A 242 -5.98 9.00 -21.54
C ARG A 242 -6.71 9.89 -20.53
N ALA A 243 -6.14 10.06 -19.35
CA ALA A 243 -6.64 10.95 -18.30
C ALA A 243 -6.35 12.45 -18.57
N GLY A 244 -5.63 12.78 -19.65
CA GLY A 244 -5.22 14.16 -19.94
C GLY A 244 -4.10 14.66 -19.04
N VAL A 245 -3.36 13.75 -18.41
CA VAL A 245 -2.24 14.05 -17.51
C VAL A 245 -0.93 13.82 -18.25
N TYR A 246 -0.05 14.82 -18.18
CA TYR A 246 1.32 14.69 -18.67
C TYR A 246 2.30 14.73 -17.48
N PHE A 247 3.28 13.83 -17.49
CA PHE A 247 4.40 13.86 -16.56
C PHE A 247 5.70 13.48 -17.29
N PRO A 248 6.83 14.11 -16.93
CA PRO A 248 8.12 13.78 -17.51
C PRO A 248 8.56 12.40 -17.00
N THR A 249 9.14 11.60 -17.90
CA THR A 249 9.77 10.31 -17.56
C THR A 249 11.24 10.37 -17.92
N PRO A 250 12.12 9.64 -17.19
CA PRO A 250 13.50 9.49 -17.61
C PRO A 250 13.56 8.98 -19.05
N GLN A 251 14.44 9.58 -19.86
CA GLN A 251 14.73 9.04 -21.18
C GLN A 251 15.65 7.82 -20.99
N ALA A 252 15.36 6.76 -21.72
CA ALA A 252 16.18 5.54 -21.72
C ALA A 252 17.54 5.79 -22.39
#